data_4a9169d5386bcfa9d8054d48d7390243
#
_entry.id   4a9169d5386bcfa9d8054d48d7390243
#
_cell.length_a   1.000
_cell.length_b   1.000
_cell.length_c   1.000
_cell.angle_alpha   90.00
_cell.angle_beta   90.00
_cell.angle_gamma   90.00
#
_symmetry.space_group_name_H-M   'P 1'
#
loop_
_entity.id
_entity.type
_entity.pdbx_description
1 polymer ?
#
loop_
_entity_poly.entity_id
_entity_poly.type
_entity_poly.pdbx_seq_one_letter_code
_entity_poly.pdbx_strand_id
1 'polypeptide(L)'
;MSKVAIVGDFHLGVAPNNSLKFETLFESQQRFFTECLIPVLKARKIDTIIFTGDLYDQRRRIDSKIAQYVEGLFQNELKDFKCIVLQGNHDTYYKDDLTVTSLSNIWSKPNVTAITKITPMELFGVKFLFVPWLTSSMSEKFIENVDKVAGRFQYVVGHFETMGFPFEAGSICTNGMNPEILYNNFKNTISGHFHTQSFKEVNGNSIHYVGTPFQLT
;
A
#
# COMPACT_ATOMS: atom_id res chain seq x y z
N MET A 1 -18.97 -15.79 1.65
CA MET A 1 -18.44 -14.53 1.08
C MET A 1 -16.92 -14.59 1.19
N SER A 2 -16.22 -14.34 0.09
CA SER A 2 -14.75 -14.21 0.09
C SER A 2 -14.35 -12.94 0.84
N LYS A 3 -13.22 -13.00 1.53
CA LYS A 3 -12.70 -11.89 2.34
C LYS A 3 -11.29 -11.58 1.88
N VAL A 4 -10.93 -10.29 1.87
CA VAL A 4 -9.60 -9.79 1.57
C VAL A 4 -9.14 -8.94 2.74
N ALA A 5 -7.89 -9.06 3.15
CA ALA A 5 -7.27 -8.10 4.05
C ALA A 5 -6.57 -7.01 3.24
N ILE A 6 -6.72 -5.77 3.67
CA ILE A 6 -6.00 -4.64 3.08
C ILE A 6 -5.16 -4.02 4.20
N VAL A 7 -3.88 -3.87 3.95
CA VAL A 7 -2.90 -3.37 4.92
C VAL A 7 -1.98 -2.37 4.22
N GLY A 8 -1.45 -1.38 4.93
CA GLY A 8 -0.66 -0.33 4.32
C GLY A 8 0.57 0.09 5.12
N ASP A 9 1.47 0.71 4.43
CA ASP A 9 2.53 1.58 4.90
C ASP A 9 3.34 0.96 6.05
N PHE A 10 3.97 -0.20 5.78
CA PHE A 10 4.75 -0.92 6.78
C PHE A 10 6.07 -0.25 7.11
N HIS A 11 6.69 0.44 6.16
CA HIS A 11 7.99 1.10 6.33
C HIS A 11 9.00 0.20 7.04
N LEU A 12 9.14 -1.03 6.56
CA LEU A 12 10.08 -1.98 7.15
C LEU A 12 11.50 -1.44 7.05
N GLY A 13 12.16 -1.40 8.22
CA GLY A 13 13.48 -0.81 8.34
C GLY A 13 13.49 0.68 8.61
N VAL A 14 12.36 1.29 8.99
CA VAL A 14 12.35 2.65 9.51
C VAL A 14 13.35 2.78 10.65
N ALA A 15 14.33 3.67 10.48
CA ALA A 15 15.41 3.88 11.43
C ALA A 15 15.27 5.27 12.05
N PRO A 16 14.69 5.39 13.25
CA PRO A 16 14.92 6.57 14.05
C PRO A 16 16.44 6.65 14.33
N ASN A 17 16.98 7.87 14.42
CA ASN A 17 18.42 8.16 14.56
C ASN A 17 19.14 7.49 15.76
N ASN A 18 18.58 6.43 16.32
CA ASN A 18 19.07 5.69 17.47
C ASN A 18 18.97 4.19 17.21
N SER A 19 20.13 3.51 17.20
CA SER A 19 20.24 2.07 16.92
C SER A 19 19.38 1.18 17.85
N LEU A 20 19.24 1.54 19.13
CA LEU A 20 18.40 0.79 20.07
C LEU A 20 16.90 0.90 19.72
N LYS A 21 16.44 2.07 19.30
CA LYS A 21 15.06 2.24 18.85
C LYS A 21 14.78 1.49 17.54
N PHE A 22 15.76 1.43 16.64
CA PHE A 22 15.67 0.66 15.42
C PHE A 22 15.41 -0.82 15.69
N GLU A 23 16.25 -1.47 16.50
CA GLU A 23 16.09 -2.90 16.80
C GLU A 23 14.73 -3.18 17.45
N THR A 24 14.33 -2.40 18.45
CA THR A 24 13.03 -2.56 19.14
C THR A 24 11.85 -2.38 18.18
N LEU A 25 11.91 -1.37 17.30
CA LEU A 25 10.83 -1.12 16.33
C LEU A 25 10.79 -2.24 15.29
N PHE A 26 11.94 -2.65 14.77
CA PHE A 26 12.00 -3.72 13.78
C PHE A 26 11.51 -5.06 14.35
N GLU A 27 11.88 -5.40 15.59
CA GLU A 27 11.33 -6.58 16.29
C GLU A 27 9.80 -6.47 16.45
N SER A 28 9.29 -5.28 16.78
CA SER A 28 7.84 -5.05 16.86
C SER A 28 7.14 -5.23 15.50
N GLN A 29 7.78 -4.77 14.42
CA GLN A 29 7.29 -4.99 13.06
C GLN A 29 7.24 -6.49 12.72
N GLN A 30 8.28 -7.26 13.08
CA GLN A 30 8.31 -8.70 12.86
C GLN A 30 7.19 -9.41 13.66
N ARG A 31 7.07 -9.09 14.94
CA ARG A 31 6.05 -9.67 15.83
C ARG A 31 4.63 -9.35 15.36
N PHE A 32 4.39 -8.17 14.78
CA PHE A 32 3.09 -7.84 14.23
C PHE A 32 2.63 -8.85 13.17
N PHE A 33 3.51 -9.29 12.27
CA PHE A 33 3.17 -10.30 11.28
C PHE A 33 2.86 -11.65 11.95
N THR A 34 3.73 -12.12 12.85
CA THR A 34 3.65 -13.47 13.41
C THR A 34 2.64 -13.60 14.54
N GLU A 35 2.47 -12.56 15.37
CA GLU A 35 1.63 -12.60 16.56
C GLU A 35 0.25 -11.92 16.37
N CYS A 36 0.12 -11.02 15.38
CA CYS A 36 -1.12 -10.29 15.14
C CYS A 36 -1.74 -10.60 13.78
N LEU A 37 -1.09 -10.20 12.67
CA LEU A 37 -1.70 -10.26 11.35
C LEU A 37 -2.02 -11.69 10.92
N ILE A 38 -1.04 -12.56 10.85
CA ILE A 38 -1.20 -13.93 10.36
C ILE A 38 -2.21 -14.73 11.20
N PRO A 39 -2.18 -14.70 12.55
CA PRO A 39 -3.20 -15.35 13.36
C PRO A 39 -4.61 -14.86 13.09
N VAL A 40 -4.80 -13.53 12.94
CA VAL A 40 -6.11 -12.95 12.62
C VAL A 40 -6.60 -13.39 11.25
N LEU A 41 -5.72 -13.39 10.24
CA LEU A 41 -6.07 -13.83 8.88
C LEU A 41 -6.51 -15.30 8.87
N LYS A 42 -5.76 -16.18 9.54
CA LYS A 42 -6.09 -17.60 9.66
C LYS A 42 -7.42 -17.82 10.40
N ALA A 43 -7.62 -17.15 11.53
CA ALA A 43 -8.86 -17.23 12.30
C ALA A 43 -10.09 -16.77 11.52
N ARG A 44 -9.93 -15.77 10.66
CA ARG A 44 -10.98 -15.22 9.79
C ARG A 44 -11.11 -15.92 8.44
N LYS A 45 -10.26 -16.91 8.15
CA LYS A 45 -10.19 -17.64 6.88
C LYS A 45 -10.02 -16.69 5.70
N ILE A 46 -9.07 -15.76 5.83
CA ILE A 46 -8.66 -14.83 4.78
C ILE A 46 -7.37 -15.39 4.17
N ASP A 47 -7.35 -15.56 2.87
CA ASP A 47 -6.22 -16.11 2.11
C ASP A 47 -5.59 -15.10 1.15
N THR A 48 -6.17 -13.90 1.03
CA THR A 48 -5.71 -12.87 0.12
C THR A 48 -5.44 -11.58 0.89
N ILE A 49 -4.23 -11.04 0.70
CA ILE A 49 -3.76 -9.80 1.34
C ILE A 49 -3.40 -8.80 0.24
N ILE A 50 -3.87 -7.57 0.37
CA ILE A 50 -3.48 -6.44 -0.47
C ILE A 50 -2.64 -5.50 0.39
N PHE A 51 -1.39 -5.27 -0.01
CA PHE A 51 -0.48 -4.29 0.55
C PHE A 51 -0.58 -3.01 -0.29
N THR A 52 -0.92 -1.90 0.32
CA THR A 52 -1.22 -0.65 -0.40
C THR A 52 0.02 0.19 -0.74
N GLY A 53 1.21 -0.35 -0.58
CA GLY A 53 2.49 0.30 -0.87
C GLY A 53 3.32 0.59 0.38
N ASP A 54 4.48 1.19 0.18
CA ASP A 54 5.45 1.54 1.20
C ASP A 54 5.81 0.37 2.11
N LEU A 55 6.18 -0.75 1.46
CA LEU A 55 6.66 -1.94 2.16
C LEU A 55 8.00 -1.66 2.87
N TYR A 56 8.92 -0.96 2.18
CA TYR A 56 10.20 -0.52 2.72
C TYR A 56 10.18 0.95 3.12
N ASP A 57 11.00 1.32 4.11
CA ASP A 57 11.16 2.72 4.52
C ASP A 57 12.13 3.49 3.62
N GLN A 58 13.25 2.86 3.26
CA GLN A 58 14.35 3.52 2.57
C GLN A 58 14.33 3.25 1.07
N ARG A 59 14.25 4.33 0.27
CA ARG A 59 14.24 4.27 -1.21
C ARG A 59 15.53 3.73 -1.81
N ARG A 60 16.68 4.19 -1.32
CA ARG A 60 17.98 4.01 -1.96
C ARG A 60 18.90 3.03 -1.27
N ARG A 61 18.67 2.75 -0.01
CA ARG A 61 19.51 1.90 0.80
C ARG A 61 18.63 1.00 1.66
N ILE A 62 18.55 -0.24 1.28
CA ILE A 62 17.87 -1.26 2.07
C ILE A 62 18.97 -2.02 2.81
N ASP A 63 18.88 -2.05 4.13
CA ASP A 63 19.75 -2.87 4.94
C ASP A 63 19.56 -4.33 4.57
N SER A 64 20.65 -5.09 4.49
CA SER A 64 20.62 -6.50 4.13
C SER A 64 19.80 -7.35 5.09
N LYS A 65 19.79 -7.00 6.39
CA LYS A 65 18.95 -7.65 7.41
C LYS A 65 17.47 -7.46 7.10
N ILE A 66 17.06 -6.25 6.67
CA ILE A 66 15.68 -5.95 6.28
C ILE A 66 15.31 -6.67 5.00
N ALA A 67 16.17 -6.63 3.98
CA ALA A 67 15.93 -7.31 2.71
C ALA A 67 15.76 -8.83 2.92
N GLN A 68 16.63 -9.46 3.71
CA GLN A 68 16.55 -10.87 4.05
C GLN A 68 15.27 -11.22 4.82
N TYR A 69 14.88 -10.36 5.77
CA TYR A 69 13.64 -10.57 6.50
C TYR A 69 12.42 -10.50 5.59
N VAL A 70 12.33 -9.46 4.74
CA VAL A 70 11.20 -9.30 3.81
C VAL A 70 11.12 -10.48 2.84
N GLU A 71 12.25 -10.92 2.31
CA GLU A 71 12.29 -12.11 1.45
C GLU A 71 11.76 -13.35 2.20
N GLY A 72 12.25 -13.58 3.41
CA GLY A 72 11.82 -14.69 4.27
C GLY A 72 10.35 -14.61 4.64
N LEU A 73 9.83 -13.42 4.94
CA LEU A 73 8.42 -13.18 5.26
C LEU A 73 7.50 -13.67 4.12
N PHE A 74 7.75 -13.26 2.88
CA PHE A 74 6.93 -13.69 1.76
C PHE A 74 7.16 -15.15 1.35
N GLN A 75 8.37 -15.67 1.53
CA GLN A 75 8.72 -17.04 1.17
C GLN A 75 8.22 -18.08 2.19
N ASN A 76 8.19 -17.73 3.48
CA ASN A 76 7.93 -18.68 4.55
C ASN A 76 6.62 -18.38 5.28
N GLU A 77 6.51 -17.18 5.88
CA GLU A 77 5.39 -16.82 6.77
C GLU A 77 4.08 -16.59 5.98
N LEU A 78 4.19 -15.93 4.83
CA LEU A 78 3.05 -15.58 3.97
C LEU A 78 2.89 -16.52 2.77
N LYS A 79 3.61 -17.63 2.70
CA LYS A 79 3.61 -18.56 1.55
C LYS A 79 2.22 -19.08 1.16
N ASP A 80 1.34 -19.25 2.14
CA ASP A 80 -0.01 -19.78 1.96
C ASP A 80 -1.05 -18.68 1.64
N PHE A 81 -0.60 -17.41 1.57
CA PHE A 81 -1.45 -16.28 1.26
C PHE A 81 -1.16 -15.76 -0.15
N LYS A 82 -2.19 -15.39 -0.89
CA LYS A 82 -2.06 -14.60 -2.11
C LYS A 82 -1.78 -13.15 -1.72
N CYS A 83 -0.59 -12.67 -2.01
CA CYS A 83 -0.14 -11.32 -1.70
C CYS A 83 -0.15 -10.44 -2.95
N ILE A 84 -0.95 -9.39 -2.96
CA ILE A 84 -0.93 -8.35 -3.99
C ILE A 84 -0.24 -7.14 -3.37
N VAL A 85 0.90 -6.74 -3.92
CA VAL A 85 1.76 -5.71 -3.32
C VAL A 85 1.89 -4.53 -4.28
N LEU A 86 1.28 -3.40 -3.93
CA LEU A 86 1.42 -2.17 -4.69
C LEU A 86 2.78 -1.54 -4.41
N GLN A 87 3.32 -0.90 -5.41
CA GLN A 87 4.50 -0.06 -5.28
C GLN A 87 4.09 1.30 -4.71
N GLY A 88 4.61 1.63 -3.53
CA GLY A 88 4.49 2.95 -2.93
C GLY A 88 5.66 3.87 -3.32
N ASN A 89 5.64 5.10 -2.83
CA ASN A 89 6.70 6.06 -3.14
C ASN A 89 8.03 5.73 -2.44
N HIS A 90 8.02 5.04 -1.31
CA HIS A 90 9.22 4.53 -0.65
C HIS A 90 9.77 3.25 -1.29
N ASP A 91 9.00 2.57 -2.09
CA ASP A 91 9.46 1.38 -2.83
C ASP A 91 10.18 1.72 -4.15
N THR A 92 10.28 3.00 -4.53
CA THR A 92 10.94 3.46 -5.76
C THR A 92 12.31 4.06 -5.46
N TYR A 93 13.31 3.77 -6.30
CA TYR A 93 14.63 4.36 -6.15
C TYR A 93 14.63 5.86 -6.53
N TYR A 94 14.04 6.19 -7.69
CA TYR A 94 13.92 7.56 -8.21
C TYR A 94 12.55 8.14 -7.87
N LYS A 95 12.46 9.48 -7.76
CA LYS A 95 11.19 10.18 -7.53
C LYS A 95 10.30 10.19 -8.79
N ASP A 96 10.93 10.31 -9.95
CA ASP A 96 10.26 10.54 -11.24
C ASP A 96 10.36 9.34 -12.19
N ASP A 97 10.88 8.21 -11.73
CA ASP A 97 11.00 6.95 -12.49
C ASP A 97 10.69 5.76 -11.58
N LEU A 98 9.72 4.97 -11.96
CA LEU A 98 9.25 3.80 -11.21
C LEU A 98 9.91 2.48 -11.64
N THR A 99 10.85 2.51 -12.57
CA THR A 99 11.44 1.29 -13.15
C THR A 99 12.35 0.54 -12.18
N VAL A 100 13.01 1.25 -11.27
CA VAL A 100 13.86 0.66 -10.23
C VAL A 100 13.08 0.62 -8.92
N THR A 101 12.74 -0.57 -8.47
CA THR A 101 11.90 -0.79 -7.29
C THR A 101 12.50 -1.83 -6.34
N SER A 102 12.33 -1.61 -5.04
CA SER A 102 12.67 -2.57 -3.99
C SER A 102 11.79 -3.83 -4.02
N LEU A 103 10.61 -3.76 -4.62
CA LEU A 103 9.74 -4.93 -4.78
C LEU A 103 10.35 -6.03 -5.66
N SER A 104 11.44 -5.72 -6.39
CA SER A 104 12.20 -6.72 -7.14
C SER A 104 12.69 -7.89 -6.26
N ASN A 105 12.86 -7.68 -4.97
CA ASN A 105 13.28 -8.73 -4.04
C ASN A 105 12.20 -9.81 -3.80
N ILE A 106 10.95 -9.49 -4.05
CA ILE A 106 9.82 -10.37 -3.75
C ILE A 106 8.97 -10.75 -4.96
N TRP A 107 9.06 -10.03 -6.09
CA TRP A 107 8.17 -10.26 -7.24
C TRP A 107 8.30 -11.64 -7.90
N SER A 108 9.43 -12.33 -7.68
CA SER A 108 9.63 -13.71 -8.17
C SER A 108 8.99 -14.77 -7.28
N LYS A 109 8.45 -14.40 -6.11
CA LYS A 109 7.80 -15.36 -5.22
C LYS A 109 6.44 -15.79 -5.79
N PRO A 110 6.11 -17.08 -5.81
CA PRO A 110 4.92 -17.60 -6.50
C PRO A 110 3.58 -17.09 -5.92
N ASN A 111 3.59 -16.69 -4.68
CA ASN A 111 2.42 -16.15 -3.97
C ASN A 111 2.30 -14.63 -4.07
N VAL A 112 3.24 -13.93 -4.72
CA VAL A 112 3.29 -12.47 -4.82
C VAL A 112 2.90 -12.00 -6.22
N THR A 113 2.01 -11.01 -6.28
CA THR A 113 1.72 -10.22 -7.47
C THR A 113 2.12 -8.77 -7.18
N ALA A 114 3.26 -8.34 -7.70
CA ALA A 114 3.72 -6.96 -7.56
C ALA A 114 3.01 -6.06 -8.57
N ILE A 115 2.46 -4.95 -8.10
CA ILE A 115 1.73 -3.96 -8.91
C ILE A 115 2.61 -2.71 -9.05
N THR A 116 3.33 -2.60 -10.16
CA THR A 116 4.23 -1.49 -10.49
C THR A 116 3.67 -0.58 -11.59
N LYS A 117 2.49 -0.89 -12.11
CA LYS A 117 1.75 -0.09 -13.10
C LYS A 117 0.25 -0.21 -12.85
N ILE A 118 -0.54 0.71 -13.39
CA ILE A 118 -1.99 0.65 -13.30
C ILE A 118 -2.47 -0.68 -13.88
N THR A 119 -3.13 -1.48 -13.04
CA THR A 119 -3.48 -2.88 -13.36
C THR A 119 -4.93 -3.16 -12.99
N PRO A 120 -5.80 -3.46 -13.97
CA PRO A 120 -7.11 -4.02 -13.69
C PRO A 120 -6.98 -5.49 -13.27
N MET A 121 -7.75 -5.90 -12.28
CA MET A 121 -7.77 -7.29 -11.81
C MET A 121 -9.16 -7.66 -11.31
N GLU A 122 -9.55 -8.90 -11.51
CA GLU A 122 -10.76 -9.45 -10.91
C GLU A 122 -10.38 -10.38 -9.76
N LEU A 123 -10.97 -10.13 -8.59
CA LEU A 123 -10.83 -10.96 -7.40
C LEU A 123 -12.22 -11.35 -6.91
N PHE A 124 -12.49 -12.66 -6.85
CA PHE A 124 -13.76 -13.20 -6.35
C PHE A 124 -15.01 -12.64 -7.07
N GLY A 125 -14.91 -12.39 -8.38
CA GLY A 125 -15.99 -11.79 -9.18
C GLY A 125 -16.17 -10.28 -9.01
N VAL A 126 -15.26 -9.62 -8.30
CA VAL A 126 -15.23 -8.17 -8.07
C VAL A 126 -14.10 -7.55 -8.87
N LYS A 127 -14.38 -6.48 -9.62
CA LYS A 127 -13.39 -5.77 -10.44
C LYS A 127 -12.69 -4.69 -9.62
N PHE A 128 -11.38 -4.82 -9.55
CA PHE A 128 -10.46 -3.87 -8.91
C PHE A 128 -9.62 -3.15 -9.96
N LEU A 129 -9.33 -1.87 -9.71
CA LEU A 129 -8.26 -1.14 -10.38
C LEU A 129 -7.16 -0.89 -9.35
N PHE A 130 -5.99 -1.44 -9.58
CA PHE A 130 -4.82 -1.19 -8.75
C PHE A 130 -3.99 -0.06 -9.37
N VAL A 131 -3.71 0.97 -8.57
CA VAL A 131 -2.98 2.17 -8.99
C VAL A 131 -1.79 2.36 -8.04
N PRO A 132 -0.56 1.95 -8.42
CA PRO A 132 0.62 2.17 -7.60
C PRO A 132 0.90 3.66 -7.46
N TRP A 133 1.94 4.02 -6.71
CA TRP A 133 2.44 5.40 -6.69
C TRP A 133 2.59 5.95 -8.11
N LEU A 134 2.14 7.16 -8.32
CA LEU A 134 2.25 7.86 -9.60
C LEU A 134 3.22 9.02 -9.46
N THR A 135 4.16 9.14 -10.39
CA THR A 135 4.95 10.37 -10.55
C THR A 135 4.02 11.52 -10.97
N SER A 136 4.47 12.77 -10.87
CA SER A 136 3.65 13.92 -11.26
C SER A 136 3.09 13.78 -12.68
N SER A 137 3.94 13.44 -13.66
CA SER A 137 3.52 13.25 -15.05
C SER A 137 2.57 12.06 -15.26
N MET A 138 2.70 11.01 -14.46
CA MET A 138 1.78 9.87 -14.51
C MET A 138 0.44 10.21 -13.86
N SER A 139 0.46 11.00 -12.79
CA SER A 139 -0.75 11.50 -12.13
C SER A 139 -1.57 12.38 -13.06
N GLU A 140 -0.93 13.31 -13.77
CA GLU A 140 -1.59 14.13 -14.80
C GLU A 140 -2.26 13.25 -15.87
N LYS A 141 -1.53 12.28 -16.43
CA LYS A 141 -2.09 11.33 -17.42
C LYS A 141 -3.21 10.46 -16.85
N PHE A 142 -3.13 10.06 -15.58
CA PHE A 142 -4.20 9.32 -14.92
C PHE A 142 -5.46 10.19 -14.82
N ILE A 143 -5.33 11.44 -14.38
CA ILE A 143 -6.44 12.40 -14.26
C ILE A 143 -7.07 12.67 -15.63
N GLU A 144 -6.28 12.90 -16.67
CA GLU A 144 -6.77 13.13 -18.04
C GLU A 144 -7.56 11.95 -18.65
N ASN A 145 -7.37 10.74 -18.13
CA ASN A 145 -7.95 9.53 -18.69
C ASN A 145 -8.85 8.78 -17.72
N VAL A 146 -9.06 9.30 -16.52
CA VAL A 146 -9.82 8.59 -15.46
C VAL A 146 -11.28 8.33 -15.83
N ASP A 147 -11.90 9.23 -16.59
CA ASP A 147 -13.25 9.10 -17.12
C ASP A 147 -13.44 7.86 -18.01
N LYS A 148 -12.40 7.45 -18.74
CA LYS A 148 -12.41 6.25 -19.57
C LYS A 148 -12.57 4.96 -18.79
N VAL A 149 -12.28 4.99 -17.49
CA VAL A 149 -12.38 3.84 -16.58
C VAL A 149 -13.45 4.02 -15.51
N ALA A 150 -14.08 5.19 -15.45
CA ALA A 150 -15.15 5.50 -14.51
C ALA A 150 -16.27 4.45 -14.53
N GLY A 151 -16.72 4.04 -13.34
CA GLY A 151 -17.81 3.07 -13.18
C GLY A 151 -17.49 1.63 -13.61
N ARG A 152 -16.30 1.35 -14.15
CA ARG A 152 -15.90 0.00 -14.60
C ARG A 152 -15.39 -0.91 -13.48
N PHE A 153 -15.02 -0.32 -12.35
CA PHE A 153 -14.44 -1.01 -11.20
C PHE A 153 -15.27 -0.74 -9.94
N GLN A 154 -15.47 -1.76 -9.13
CA GLN A 154 -16.14 -1.64 -7.83
C GLN A 154 -15.22 -1.01 -6.79
N TYR A 155 -13.92 -1.29 -6.90
CA TYR A 155 -12.89 -0.76 -6.01
C TYR A 155 -11.71 -0.23 -6.80
N VAL A 156 -11.17 0.88 -6.34
CA VAL A 156 -9.82 1.33 -6.69
C VAL A 156 -8.95 1.18 -5.45
N VAL A 157 -7.82 0.51 -5.58
CA VAL A 157 -6.83 0.40 -4.52
C VAL A 157 -5.56 1.08 -4.99
N GLY A 158 -5.13 2.10 -4.26
CA GLY A 158 -4.02 2.92 -4.70
C GLY A 158 -3.03 3.29 -3.60
N HIS A 159 -2.03 4.06 -4.03
CA HIS A 159 -1.09 4.74 -3.16
C HIS A 159 -1.10 6.22 -3.52
N PHE A 160 -2.18 6.91 -3.11
CA PHE A 160 -2.48 8.27 -3.54
C PHE A 160 -2.09 9.32 -2.51
N GLU A 161 -1.54 10.44 -2.99
CA GLU A 161 -1.45 11.69 -2.24
C GLU A 161 -2.67 12.55 -2.60
N THR A 162 -3.61 12.73 -1.65
CA THR A 162 -4.90 13.39 -1.93
C THR A 162 -5.12 14.55 -0.97
N MET A 163 -5.47 15.72 -1.52
CA MET A 163 -5.76 16.91 -0.73
C MET A 163 -6.90 16.69 0.25
N GLY A 164 -6.84 17.39 1.39
CA GLY A 164 -7.91 17.42 2.39
C GLY A 164 -7.93 16.23 3.35
N PHE A 165 -7.01 15.28 3.24
CA PHE A 165 -6.89 14.15 4.16
C PHE A 165 -5.76 14.35 5.17
N PRO A 166 -5.89 13.81 6.41
CA PRO A 166 -4.81 13.82 7.38
C PRO A 166 -3.70 12.86 6.95
N PHE A 167 -2.46 13.35 6.88
CA PHE A 167 -1.31 12.50 6.57
C PHE A 167 -0.47 12.14 7.79
N GLU A 168 -0.42 13.08 8.78
CA GLU A 168 0.18 12.88 10.10
C GLU A 168 -0.73 13.49 11.17
N ALA A 169 -0.44 13.21 12.43
CA ALA A 169 -1.21 13.74 13.55
C ALA A 169 -1.29 15.28 13.52
N GLY A 170 -2.50 15.82 13.32
CA GLY A 170 -2.77 17.25 13.29
C GLY A 170 -2.44 17.97 11.97
N SER A 171 -1.96 17.26 10.95
CA SER A 171 -1.59 17.84 9.66
C SER A 171 -2.51 17.35 8.53
N ILE A 172 -3.04 18.27 7.74
CA ILE A 172 -3.89 17.99 6.57
C ILE A 172 -3.09 18.22 5.30
N CYS A 173 -3.15 17.29 4.37
CA CYS A 173 -2.54 17.44 3.05
C CYS A 173 -3.20 18.57 2.28
N THR A 174 -2.41 19.57 1.87
CA THR A 174 -2.86 20.71 1.08
C THR A 174 -2.46 20.63 -0.40
N ASN A 175 -1.59 19.69 -0.72
CA ASN A 175 -1.09 19.41 -2.07
C ASN A 175 -1.55 18.02 -2.51
N GLY A 176 -1.24 17.64 -3.74
CA GLY A 176 -1.61 16.34 -4.27
C GLY A 176 -2.88 16.37 -5.13
N MET A 177 -3.45 15.21 -5.37
CA MET A 177 -4.63 15.02 -6.22
C MET A 177 -5.88 15.63 -5.58
N ASN A 178 -6.70 16.34 -6.39
CA ASN A 178 -8.02 16.77 -5.94
C ASN A 178 -8.90 15.51 -5.69
N PRO A 179 -9.47 15.33 -4.48
CA PRO A 179 -10.27 14.15 -4.15
C PRO A 179 -11.51 13.98 -5.03
N GLU A 180 -12.02 15.05 -5.65
CA GLU A 180 -13.14 14.97 -6.56
C GLU A 180 -12.86 14.07 -7.77
N ILE A 181 -11.59 13.96 -8.20
CA ILE A 181 -11.19 13.02 -9.26
C ILE A 181 -11.55 11.58 -8.88
N LEU A 182 -11.35 11.22 -7.62
CA LEU A 182 -11.66 9.88 -7.13
C LEU A 182 -13.16 9.73 -6.85
N TYR A 183 -13.78 10.69 -6.17
CA TYR A 183 -15.24 10.65 -5.87
C TYR A 183 -16.12 10.61 -7.12
N ASN A 184 -15.78 11.37 -8.17
CA ASN A 184 -16.60 11.44 -9.36
C ASN A 184 -16.50 10.20 -10.26
N ASN A 185 -15.41 9.43 -10.12
CA ASN A 185 -15.13 8.32 -11.03
C ASN A 185 -15.24 6.93 -10.39
N PHE A 186 -15.14 6.83 -9.06
CA PHE A 186 -15.08 5.54 -8.38
C PHE A 186 -16.00 5.51 -7.14
N LYS A 187 -16.67 4.39 -6.95
CA LYS A 187 -17.54 4.18 -5.78
C LYS A 187 -16.75 4.00 -4.50
N ASN A 188 -15.69 3.21 -4.56
CA ASN A 188 -14.89 2.88 -3.38
C ASN A 188 -13.40 3.02 -3.73
N THR A 189 -12.72 3.96 -3.10
CA THR A 189 -11.26 4.12 -3.17
C THR A 189 -10.64 3.75 -1.84
N ILE A 190 -9.62 2.91 -1.85
CA ILE A 190 -8.83 2.52 -0.68
C ILE A 190 -7.38 2.87 -0.97
N SER A 191 -6.71 3.56 -0.08
CA SER A 191 -5.35 4.03 -0.32
C SER A 191 -4.42 3.82 0.87
N GLY A 192 -3.14 3.55 0.58
CA GLY A 192 -2.00 3.80 1.45
C GLY A 192 -1.50 5.24 1.30
N HIS A 193 -0.24 5.49 1.65
CA HIS A 193 0.51 6.73 1.64
C HIS A 193 0.35 7.57 2.91
N PHE A 194 -0.85 7.80 3.40
CA PHE A 194 -1.06 8.54 4.64
C PHE A 194 -1.08 7.60 5.84
N HIS A 195 -0.26 7.91 6.85
CA HIS A 195 -0.09 7.07 8.03
C HIS A 195 -1.28 7.14 8.98
N THR A 196 -2.07 8.22 8.89
CA THR A 196 -3.30 8.37 9.69
C THR A 196 -4.47 7.70 8.98
N GLN A 197 -5.09 6.73 9.66
CA GLN A 197 -6.32 6.14 9.15
C GLN A 197 -7.41 7.20 9.04
N SER A 198 -8.07 7.28 7.90
CA SER A 198 -9.15 8.23 7.67
C SER A 198 -10.15 7.73 6.65
N PHE A 199 -11.39 8.18 6.79
CA PHE A 199 -12.49 7.83 5.90
C PHE A 199 -13.33 9.08 5.62
N LYS A 200 -13.63 9.29 4.35
CA LYS A 200 -14.58 10.33 3.92
C LYS A 200 -15.50 9.78 2.84
N GLU A 201 -16.75 10.19 2.88
CA GLU A 201 -17.77 9.84 1.89
C GLU A 201 -18.44 11.10 1.34
N VAL A 202 -18.61 11.14 0.03
CA VAL A 202 -19.30 12.21 -0.69
C VAL A 202 -20.26 11.56 -1.72
N ASN A 203 -21.56 11.85 -1.63
CA ASN A 203 -22.59 11.34 -2.54
C ASN A 203 -22.60 9.81 -2.70
N GLY A 204 -22.28 9.06 -1.63
CA GLY A 204 -22.23 7.60 -1.64
C GLY A 204 -20.95 7.01 -2.24
N ASN A 205 -19.98 7.85 -2.61
CA ASN A 205 -18.65 7.44 -3.04
C ASN A 205 -17.64 7.73 -1.93
N SER A 206 -16.69 6.80 -1.69
CA SER A 206 -15.83 6.86 -0.52
C SER A 206 -14.34 6.84 -0.86
N ILE A 207 -13.55 7.50 -0.02
CA ILE A 207 -12.10 7.38 0.03
C ILE A 207 -11.71 6.96 1.45
N HIS A 208 -10.95 5.88 1.55
CA HIS A 208 -10.48 5.31 2.81
C HIS A 208 -8.95 5.18 2.76
N TYR A 209 -8.26 5.89 3.63
CA TYR A 209 -6.85 5.67 3.90
C TYR A 209 -6.70 4.63 5.01
N VAL A 210 -5.97 3.55 4.74
CA VAL A 210 -5.84 2.43 5.68
C VAL A 210 -4.93 2.76 6.85
N GLY A 211 -4.01 3.70 6.69
CA GLY A 211 -3.00 4.07 7.68
C GLY A 211 -1.91 3.03 7.85
N THR A 212 -0.93 3.33 8.68
CA THR A 212 0.13 2.40 9.09
C THR A 212 -0.29 1.58 10.30
N PRO A 213 0.10 0.30 10.42
CA PRO A 213 -0.15 -0.50 11.61
C PRO A 213 0.77 -0.14 12.80
N PHE A 214 1.74 0.77 12.60
CA PHE A 214 2.74 1.13 13.60
C PHE A 214 2.74 2.62 13.88
N GLN A 215 3.18 2.99 15.09
CA GLN A 215 3.57 4.35 15.38
C GLN A 215 5.01 4.55 14.89
N LEU A 216 5.19 5.29 13.80
CA LEU A 216 6.48 5.49 13.13
C LEU A 216 7.26 6.69 13.68
N THR A 217 6.66 7.53 14.52
CA THR A 217 7.25 8.74 15.13
C THR A 217 7.06 8.75 16.64
#